data_d08df9a9d76beb092dcffbb97488e516
#
_entry.id   d08df9a9d76beb092dcffbb97488e516
#
_cell.length_a   1.000
_cell.length_b   1.000
_cell.length_c   1.000
_cell.angle_alpha   90.00
_cell.angle_beta   90.00
_cell.angle_gamma   90.00
#
_symmetry.space_group_name_H-M   'P 1'
#
loop_
_entity.id
_entity.type
_entity.pdbx_description
1 polymer ?
#
loop_
_entity_poly.entity_id
_entity_poly.type
_entity_poly.pdbx_seq_one_letter_code
_entity_poly.pdbx_strand_id
1 'polypeptide(L)' 'MLNNTKDILTLKDLQVLLHIGKNTALRLVQSGEIEAFRVGKQWRISKESVAKYIWRME' A
#
# COMPACT_ATOMS: atom_id res chain seq x y z
N MET A 1 19.56 -0.03 -7.05
CA MET A 1 19.29 -1.07 -6.23
C MET A 1 18.43 -0.72 -5.05
N LEU A 2 17.53 -1.55 -4.76
CA LEU A 2 16.66 -1.30 -3.69
C LEU A 2 17.25 -1.81 -2.45
N ASN A 3 17.85 -1.03 -1.74
CA ASN A 3 18.39 -1.47 -0.50
C ASN A 3 17.66 -0.82 0.64
N ASN A 4 16.56 -0.18 0.32
CA ASN A 4 15.85 0.52 1.35
C ASN A 4 14.47 -0.08 1.48
N THR A 5 14.29 -0.90 2.50
CA THR A 5 13.03 -1.59 2.68
C THR A 5 11.89 -0.63 2.98
N LYS A 6 12.20 0.61 3.28
CA LYS A 6 11.16 1.59 3.54
C LYS A 6 10.39 1.97 2.29
N ASP A 7 10.90 1.59 1.14
CA ASP A 7 10.19 1.84 -0.10
C ASP A 7 9.04 0.87 -0.30
N ILE A 8 9.03 -0.19 0.49
CA ILE A 8 7.97 -1.20 0.42
C ILE A 8 7.23 -1.20 1.74
N LEU A 9 5.92 -1.06 1.66
CA LEU A 9 5.09 -0.99 2.84
C LEU A 9 4.30 -2.27 3.01
N THR A 10 4.03 -2.60 4.27
CA THR A 10 3.12 -3.70 4.57
C THR A 10 1.70 -3.15 4.62
N LEU A 11 0.74 -4.06 4.71
CA LEU A 11 -0.65 -3.63 4.82
C LEU A 11 -0.85 -2.81 6.09
N LYS A 12 -0.20 -3.21 7.16
CA LYS A 12 -0.31 -2.46 8.40
C LYS A 12 0.28 -1.07 8.28
N ASP A 13 1.39 -0.95 7.56
CA ASP A 13 1.97 0.36 7.31
C ASP A 13 1.01 1.24 6.57
N LEU A 14 0.30 0.67 5.62
CA LEU A 14 -0.68 1.42 4.85
C LEU A 14 -1.81 1.92 5.74
N GLN A 15 -2.25 1.06 6.66
CA GLN A 15 -3.31 1.46 7.58
C GLN A 15 -2.91 2.66 8.41
N VAL A 16 -1.70 2.63 8.92
CA VAL A 16 -1.19 3.72 9.76
C VAL A 16 -1.01 4.98 8.93
N LEU A 17 -0.43 4.82 7.77
CA LEU A 17 -0.13 5.96 6.91
C LEU A 17 -1.38 6.71 6.50
N LEU A 18 -2.43 5.99 6.14
CA LEU A 18 -3.65 6.60 5.66
C LEU A 18 -4.72 6.71 6.74
N HIS A 19 -4.42 6.25 7.94
CA HIS A 19 -5.38 6.29 9.04
C HIS A 19 -6.68 5.56 8.68
N ILE A 20 -6.54 4.37 8.16
CA ILE A 20 -7.69 3.57 7.76
C ILE A 20 -7.65 2.22 8.45
N GLY A 21 -8.79 1.57 8.48
CA GLY A 21 -8.87 0.26 9.08
C GLY A 21 -8.37 -0.82 8.14
N LYS A 22 -8.26 -2.03 8.66
CA LYS A 22 -7.75 -3.15 7.89
C LYS A 22 -8.63 -3.47 6.68
N ASN A 23 -9.94 -3.45 6.89
CA ASN A 23 -10.85 -3.79 5.79
C ASN A 23 -10.76 -2.81 4.66
N THR A 24 -10.63 -1.54 5.00
CA THR A 24 -10.48 -0.52 3.98
C THR A 24 -9.18 -0.66 3.23
N ALA A 25 -8.09 -0.93 3.96
CA ALA A 25 -6.79 -1.12 3.33
C ALA A 25 -6.82 -2.31 2.39
N LEU A 26 -7.43 -3.41 2.83
CA LEU A 26 -7.54 -4.59 2.00
C LEU A 26 -8.32 -4.30 0.72
N ARG A 27 -9.40 -3.57 0.85
CA ARG A 27 -10.20 -3.25 -0.31
C ARG A 27 -9.41 -2.44 -1.33
N LEU A 28 -8.63 -1.49 -0.85
CA LEU A 28 -7.86 -0.64 -1.75
C LEU A 28 -6.85 -1.44 -2.55
N VAL A 29 -6.17 -2.39 -1.92
CA VAL A 29 -5.17 -3.17 -2.63
C VAL A 29 -5.80 -4.27 -3.47
N GLN A 30 -6.92 -4.84 -3.02
CA GLN A 30 -7.58 -5.89 -3.76
C GLN A 30 -8.29 -5.36 -5.00
N SER A 31 -8.80 -4.15 -4.91
CA SER A 31 -9.52 -3.57 -6.04
C SER A 31 -8.59 -2.95 -7.06
N GLY A 32 -7.31 -2.80 -6.71
CA GLY A 32 -6.37 -2.21 -7.62
C GLY A 32 -6.31 -0.71 -7.57
N GLU A 33 -7.05 -0.09 -6.67
CA GLU A 33 -6.96 1.35 -6.52
C GLU A 33 -5.57 1.77 -6.07
N ILE A 34 -4.95 0.95 -5.25
CA ILE A 34 -3.55 1.13 -4.91
C ILE A 34 -2.85 -0.11 -5.44
N GLU A 35 -1.93 0.11 -6.36
CA GLU A 35 -1.17 -1.00 -6.92
C GLU A 35 -0.37 -1.69 -5.84
N ALA A 36 -0.53 -2.99 -5.75
CA ALA A 36 0.16 -3.76 -4.73
C ALA A 36 0.34 -5.18 -5.24
N PHE A 37 1.20 -5.93 -4.57
CA PHE A 37 1.43 -7.30 -4.96
C PHE A 37 1.50 -8.16 -3.70
N ARG A 38 1.29 -9.44 -3.85
CA ARG A 38 1.33 -10.36 -2.73
C ARG A 38 2.60 -11.18 -2.77
N VAL A 39 3.22 -11.30 -1.61
CA VAL A 39 4.37 -12.14 -1.46
C VAL A 39 3.98 -13.16 -0.40
N GLY A 40 3.71 -14.38 -0.84
CA GLY A 40 3.17 -15.36 0.07
C GLY A 40 1.78 -14.94 0.48
N LYS A 41 1.60 -14.78 1.78
CA LYS A 41 0.29 -14.40 2.30
C LYS A 41 0.22 -12.93 2.68
N GLN A 42 1.25 -12.17 2.32
CA GLN A 42 1.31 -10.80 2.75
C GLN A 42 1.28 -9.85 1.57
N TRP A 43 0.64 -8.73 1.78
CA TRP A 43 0.61 -7.68 0.77
C TRP A 43 1.83 -6.79 0.90
N ARG A 44 2.33 -6.37 -0.25
CA ARG A 44 3.44 -5.42 -0.31
C ARG A 44 3.02 -4.29 -1.21
N ILE A 45 3.18 -3.08 -0.73
CA ILE A 45 2.75 -1.90 -1.46
C ILE A 45 3.95 -0.97 -1.59
N SER A 46 4.23 -0.50 -2.80
CA SER A 46 5.32 0.42 -2.96
C SER A 46 4.89 1.81 -2.52
N LYS A 47 5.85 2.56 -2.02
CA LYS A 47 5.57 3.92 -1.61
C LYS A 47 5.06 4.75 -2.76
N GLU A 48 5.57 4.47 -3.93
CA GLU A 48 5.14 5.18 -5.12
C GLU A 48 3.66 4.95 -5.41
N SER A 49 3.21 3.74 -5.20
CA SER A 49 1.80 3.43 -5.45
C SER A 49 0.90 4.24 -4.53
N VAL A 50 1.32 4.36 -3.27
CA VAL A 50 0.55 5.14 -2.31
C VAL A 50 0.56 6.61 -2.69
N ALA A 51 1.72 7.10 -3.11
CA ALA A 51 1.81 8.49 -3.51
C ALA A 51 0.89 8.78 -4.68
N LYS A 52 0.86 7.88 -5.67
CA LYS A 52 -0.02 8.05 -6.81
C LYS A 52 -1.47 8.08 -6.40
N TYR A 53 -1.82 7.21 -5.46
CA TYR A 53 -3.19 7.15 -5.00
C TYR A 53 -3.60 8.47 -4.35
N ILE A 54 -2.74 8.99 -3.51
CA ILE A 54 -3.01 10.24 -2.83
C ILE A 54 -3.12 11.40 -3.82
N TRP A 55 -2.24 11.41 -4.80
CA TRP A 55 -2.27 12.44 -5.83
C TRP A 55 -3.60 12.44 -6.59
N ARG A 56 -4.10 11.25 -6.87
CA ARG A 56 -5.34 11.15 -7.62
C ARG A 56 -6.55 11.63 -6.82
N MET A 57 -6.43 11.62 -5.51
CA MET A 57 -7.52 12.06 -4.68
C MET A 57 -7.68 13.56 -4.65
N GLU A 58 -6.65 14.24 -5.03
CA GLU A 58 -6.72 15.68 -5.10
C GLU A 58 -7.20 16.14 -6.46
#